data_a237b46d57a229d84edf335be3571911
#
_entry.id   a237b46d57a229d84edf335be3571911
#
_cell.length_a   1.000
_cell.length_b   1.000
_cell.length_c   1.000
_cell.angle_alpha   90.00
_cell.angle_beta   90.00
_cell.angle_gamma   90.00
#
_symmetry.space_group_name_H-M   'P 1'
#
loop_
_entity.id
_entity.type
_entity.pdbx_description
1 polymer ?
#
loop_
_entity_poly.entity_id
_entity_poly.type
_entity_poly.pdbx_seq_one_letter_code
_entity_poly.pdbx_strand_id
1 'polypeptide(L)'
;MTGGGGGPGSRRLPGVVDRAFVEEFWDTLYKRDWDAVGAFFADDGEYTDMPTPVDDVAVGPAQIVARLRVGLEPLSGISHDVKTIVCEGDTAVTEHVEHWEWPTGERASLPFVSMQELRDGKIVRWWDYWDLATLMNEAPAWWVDHIMSEAARVGLREP
;
A
#
# COMPACT_ATOMS: atom_id res chain seq x y z
N MET A 1 9.43 -8.34 47.14
CA MET A 1 9.81 -7.10 46.45
C MET A 1 10.21 -7.49 45.03
N THR A 2 9.28 -7.35 44.11
CA THR A 2 9.47 -7.71 42.71
C THR A 2 9.50 -6.42 41.91
N GLY A 3 10.68 -6.06 41.41
CA GLY A 3 10.88 -4.92 40.55
C GLY A 3 10.46 -5.26 39.13
N GLY A 4 9.38 -4.64 38.66
CA GLY A 4 8.98 -4.69 37.26
C GLY A 4 9.90 -3.81 36.44
N GLY A 5 10.70 -4.40 35.56
CA GLY A 5 11.46 -3.70 34.55
C GLY A 5 10.56 -3.43 33.34
N GLY A 6 10.00 -2.23 33.23
CA GLY A 6 9.43 -1.72 31.97
C GLY A 6 10.58 -1.51 30.98
N GLY A 7 10.59 -2.26 29.88
CA GLY A 7 11.53 -2.03 28.79
C GLY A 7 11.35 -0.63 28.19
N PRO A 8 12.43 0.02 27.73
CA PRO A 8 12.34 1.35 27.13
C PRO A 8 11.56 1.23 25.81
N GLY A 9 10.37 1.86 25.75
CA GLY A 9 9.67 2.08 24.50
C GLY A 9 10.63 2.76 23.53
N SER A 10 10.86 2.14 22.39
CA SER A 10 11.70 2.68 21.33
C SER A 10 11.15 4.03 20.90
N ARG A 11 11.84 5.11 21.31
CA ARG A 11 11.52 6.47 20.89
C ARG A 11 11.92 6.58 19.43
N ARG A 12 10.95 6.57 18.52
CA ARG A 12 11.21 6.84 17.11
C ARG A 12 11.93 8.18 16.97
N LEU A 13 13.05 8.18 16.25
CA LEU A 13 13.76 9.41 15.93
C LEU A 13 12.96 10.17 14.86
N PRO A 14 12.78 11.50 14.97
CA PRO A 14 12.11 12.27 13.93
C PRO A 14 12.83 12.13 12.59
N GLY A 15 12.09 11.80 11.53
CA GLY A 15 12.63 11.71 10.17
C GLY A 15 13.38 10.41 9.83
N VAL A 16 13.32 9.38 10.69
CA VAL A 16 13.90 8.05 10.39
C VAL A 16 12.77 7.03 10.33
N VAL A 17 12.64 6.37 9.18
CA VAL A 17 11.73 5.22 9.03
C VAL A 17 12.38 3.99 9.66
N ASP A 18 11.57 3.18 10.34
CA ASP A 18 12.01 1.90 10.89
C ASP A 18 11.11 0.75 10.39
N ARG A 19 11.61 -0.47 10.54
CA ARG A 19 10.88 -1.68 10.14
C ARG A 19 9.49 -1.75 10.80
N ALA A 20 9.35 -1.33 12.05
CA ALA A 20 8.08 -1.40 12.77
C ALA A 20 7.02 -0.50 12.13
N PHE A 21 7.40 0.69 11.63
CA PHE A 21 6.50 1.55 10.89
C PHE A 21 6.00 0.87 9.61
N VAL A 22 6.92 0.25 8.85
CA VAL A 22 6.59 -0.43 7.59
C VAL A 22 5.65 -1.61 7.83
N GLU A 23 5.94 -2.43 8.83
CA GLU A 23 5.10 -3.58 9.21
C GLU A 23 3.71 -3.13 9.67
N GLU A 24 3.62 -2.06 10.48
CA GLU A 24 2.35 -1.48 10.93
C GLU A 24 1.51 -0.95 9.76
N PHE A 25 2.16 -0.28 8.79
CA PHE A 25 1.49 0.20 7.57
C PHE A 25 0.86 -0.96 6.79
N TRP A 26 1.64 -2.02 6.47
CA TRP A 26 1.14 -3.16 5.73
C TRP A 26 0.04 -3.92 6.48
N ASP A 27 0.20 -4.13 7.77
CA ASP A 27 -0.81 -4.75 8.62
C ASP A 27 -2.14 -3.96 8.60
N THR A 28 -2.06 -2.64 8.62
CA THR A 28 -3.22 -1.74 8.59
C THR A 28 -3.89 -1.78 7.22
N LEU A 29 -3.11 -1.74 6.14
CA LEU A 29 -3.60 -1.81 4.78
C LEU A 29 -4.38 -3.11 4.52
N TYR A 30 -3.82 -4.25 4.92
CA TYR A 30 -4.45 -5.55 4.66
C TYR A 30 -5.66 -5.84 5.55
N LYS A 31 -5.80 -5.14 6.68
CA LYS A 31 -7.05 -5.09 7.46
C LYS A 31 -8.12 -4.22 6.81
N ARG A 32 -7.73 -3.42 5.82
CA ARG A 32 -8.60 -2.46 5.12
C ARG A 32 -9.26 -1.46 6.08
N ASP A 33 -8.52 -1.05 7.13
CA ASP A 33 -8.91 0.06 7.99
C ASP A 33 -8.55 1.37 7.28
N TRP A 34 -9.45 1.82 6.41
CA TRP A 34 -9.18 2.92 5.48
C TRP A 34 -8.89 4.24 6.16
N ASP A 35 -9.52 4.52 7.30
CA ASP A 35 -9.25 5.73 8.08
C ASP A 35 -7.83 5.67 8.68
N ALA A 36 -7.45 4.53 9.24
CA ALA A 36 -6.12 4.31 9.76
C ALA A 36 -5.07 4.32 8.65
N VAL A 37 -5.36 3.73 7.47
CA VAL A 37 -4.46 3.81 6.29
C VAL A 37 -4.23 5.25 5.88
N GLY A 38 -5.29 6.06 5.77
CA GLY A 38 -5.18 7.48 5.44
C GLY A 38 -4.31 8.26 6.41
N ALA A 39 -4.33 7.88 7.70
CA ALA A 39 -3.54 8.53 8.73
C ALA A 39 -2.01 8.33 8.60
N PHE A 40 -1.54 7.38 7.80
CA PHE A 40 -0.10 7.22 7.51
C PHE A 40 0.45 8.28 6.57
N PHE A 41 -0.39 8.95 5.76
CA PHE A 41 0.05 9.88 4.73
C PHE A 41 0.05 11.32 5.21
N ALA A 42 0.98 12.11 4.67
CA ALA A 42 0.95 13.56 4.76
C ALA A 42 -0.18 14.12 3.88
N ASP A 43 -0.63 15.36 4.16
CA ASP A 43 -1.69 16.02 3.37
C ASP A 43 -1.30 16.19 1.89
N ASP A 44 -0.01 16.34 1.62
CA ASP A 44 0.60 16.42 0.29
C ASP A 44 1.26 15.10 -0.16
N GLY A 45 0.96 13.99 0.52
CA GLY A 45 1.50 12.68 0.17
C GLY A 45 1.07 12.22 -1.22
N GLU A 46 1.97 11.56 -1.93
CA GLU A 46 1.75 11.06 -3.30
C GLU A 46 1.83 9.55 -3.35
N TYR A 47 0.92 8.93 -4.09
CA TYR A 47 0.97 7.51 -4.43
C TYR A 47 0.96 7.32 -5.94
N THR A 48 1.94 6.59 -6.43
CA THR A 48 2.08 6.21 -7.84
C THR A 48 2.14 4.70 -7.98
N ASP A 49 1.22 4.19 -8.75
CA ASP A 49 1.17 2.80 -9.15
C ASP A 49 1.91 2.67 -10.49
N MET A 50 3.16 2.18 -10.46
CA MET A 50 4.10 2.28 -11.58
C MET A 50 3.65 1.60 -12.88
N PRO A 51 2.82 0.54 -12.88
CA PRO A 51 2.23 0.00 -14.10
C PRO A 51 1.20 0.91 -14.78
N THR A 52 0.69 1.93 -14.07
CA THR A 52 -0.21 2.94 -14.66
C THR A 52 0.58 4.10 -15.27
N PRO A 53 -0.04 5.01 -16.06
CA PRO A 53 0.65 6.19 -16.57
C PRO A 53 1.31 6.99 -15.45
N VAL A 54 2.56 7.43 -15.66
CA VAL A 54 3.39 8.11 -14.64
C VAL A 54 2.83 9.46 -14.16
N ASP A 55 1.91 10.06 -14.87
CA ASP A 55 1.18 11.27 -14.49
C ASP A 55 -0.11 10.99 -13.72
N ASP A 56 -0.45 9.71 -13.54
CA ASP A 56 -1.60 9.27 -12.75
C ASP A 56 -1.21 9.10 -11.26
N VAL A 57 -1.07 10.23 -10.58
CA VAL A 57 -0.67 10.29 -9.18
C VAL A 57 -1.88 10.61 -8.30
N ALA A 58 -2.12 9.80 -7.25
CA ALA A 58 -3.06 10.15 -6.20
C ALA A 58 -2.38 11.06 -5.17
N VAL A 59 -2.99 12.20 -4.87
CA VAL A 59 -2.41 13.19 -3.95
C VAL A 59 -3.31 13.37 -2.72
N GLY A 60 -2.70 13.23 -1.57
CA GLY A 60 -3.33 13.35 -0.27
C GLY A 60 -4.09 12.10 0.18
N PRO A 61 -4.35 11.96 1.49
CA PRO A 61 -4.92 10.75 2.08
C PRO A 61 -6.21 10.29 1.43
N ALA A 62 -7.11 11.23 1.11
CA ALA A 62 -8.42 10.90 0.56
C ALA A 62 -8.35 10.28 -0.84
N GLN A 63 -7.50 10.82 -1.73
CA GLN A 63 -7.34 10.27 -3.07
C GLN A 63 -6.58 8.94 -3.05
N ILE A 64 -5.56 8.83 -2.19
CA ILE A 64 -4.78 7.59 -2.03
C ILE A 64 -5.71 6.46 -1.54
N VAL A 65 -6.47 6.70 -0.48
CA VAL A 65 -7.41 5.71 0.06
C VAL A 65 -8.48 5.37 -0.97
N ALA A 66 -9.03 6.34 -1.70
CA ALA A 66 -10.02 6.08 -2.74
C ALA A 66 -9.46 5.15 -3.83
N ARG A 67 -8.23 5.38 -4.29
CA ARG A 67 -7.54 4.52 -5.27
C ARG A 67 -7.33 3.10 -4.76
N LEU A 68 -6.80 2.95 -3.55
CA LEU A 68 -6.57 1.64 -2.93
C LEU A 68 -7.87 0.85 -2.78
N ARG A 69 -8.95 1.50 -2.38
CA ARG A 69 -10.26 0.87 -2.24
C ARG A 69 -10.80 0.31 -3.54
N VAL A 70 -10.60 1.01 -4.66
CA VAL A 70 -11.06 0.52 -5.97
C VAL A 70 -10.50 -0.88 -6.26
N GLY A 71 -9.21 -1.09 -6.02
CA GLY A 71 -8.57 -2.39 -6.27
C GLY A 71 -8.81 -3.43 -5.17
N LEU A 72 -8.71 -3.02 -3.92
CA LEU A 72 -8.59 -3.95 -2.78
C LEU A 72 -9.91 -4.23 -2.07
N GLU A 73 -10.89 -3.32 -2.10
CA GLU A 73 -12.17 -3.51 -1.39
C GLU A 73 -13.00 -4.68 -1.94
N PRO A 74 -13.02 -4.96 -3.26
CA PRO A 74 -13.76 -6.10 -3.82
C PRO A 74 -13.15 -7.48 -3.51
N LEU A 75 -11.91 -7.56 -3.00
CA LEU A 75 -11.26 -8.82 -2.69
C LEU A 75 -11.92 -9.51 -1.49
N SER A 76 -12.10 -10.83 -1.56
CA SER A 76 -12.51 -11.64 -0.42
C SER A 76 -11.37 -11.87 0.57
N GLY A 77 -10.12 -11.88 0.09
CA GLY A 77 -8.93 -12.03 0.89
C GLY A 77 -7.72 -11.34 0.29
N ILE A 78 -6.87 -10.80 1.16
CA ILE A 78 -5.56 -10.26 0.79
C ILE A 78 -4.57 -10.52 1.92
N SER A 79 -3.39 -10.96 1.54
CA SER A 79 -2.24 -11.17 2.45
C SER A 79 -0.94 -10.96 1.69
N HIS A 80 0.18 -11.00 2.39
CA HIS A 80 1.47 -10.94 1.72
C HIS A 80 2.55 -11.75 2.44
N ASP A 81 3.55 -12.15 1.66
CA ASP A 81 4.81 -12.72 2.13
C ASP A 81 5.91 -11.70 1.96
N VAL A 82 6.37 -11.09 3.06
CA VAL A 82 7.51 -10.17 3.04
C VAL A 82 8.80 -10.97 2.81
N LYS A 83 9.58 -10.55 1.82
CA LYS A 83 10.90 -11.10 1.51
C LYS A 83 12.00 -10.24 2.14
N THR A 84 11.93 -8.94 1.94
CA THR A 84 12.98 -8.01 2.38
C THR A 84 12.36 -6.67 2.77
N ILE A 85 12.79 -6.09 3.87
CA ILE A 85 12.54 -4.69 4.22
C ILE A 85 13.89 -4.03 4.46
N VAL A 86 14.16 -2.96 3.74
CA VAL A 86 15.34 -2.09 3.92
C VAL A 86 14.85 -0.71 4.32
N CYS A 87 15.42 -0.17 5.39
CA CYS A 87 15.16 1.19 5.86
C CYS A 87 16.48 1.95 5.93
N GLU A 88 16.56 3.09 5.27
CA GLU A 88 17.72 3.98 5.30
C GLU A 88 17.24 5.45 5.34
N GLY A 89 17.58 6.14 6.42
CA GLY A 89 17.14 7.53 6.62
C GLY A 89 15.60 7.61 6.67
N ASP A 90 15.04 8.33 5.75
CA ASP A 90 13.60 8.55 5.56
C ASP A 90 12.96 7.61 4.54
N THR A 91 13.73 6.68 3.98
CA THR A 91 13.30 5.80 2.89
C THR A 91 13.18 4.35 3.34
N ALA A 92 12.09 3.71 2.97
CA ALA A 92 11.90 2.26 3.12
C ALA A 92 11.64 1.60 1.77
N VAL A 93 12.18 0.40 1.60
CA VAL A 93 11.91 -0.47 0.46
C VAL A 93 11.43 -1.82 0.99
N THR A 94 10.30 -2.29 0.48
CA THR A 94 9.73 -3.60 0.82
C THR A 94 9.63 -4.44 -0.44
N GLU A 95 10.32 -5.59 -0.47
CA GLU A 95 10.08 -6.66 -1.42
C GLU A 95 9.12 -7.66 -0.80
N HIS A 96 7.99 -7.91 -1.45
CA HIS A 96 6.98 -8.85 -0.98
C HIS A 96 6.20 -9.47 -2.13
N VAL A 97 5.46 -10.53 -1.84
CA VAL A 97 4.50 -11.13 -2.76
C VAL A 97 3.12 -10.96 -2.15
N GLU A 98 2.24 -10.24 -2.81
CA GLU A 98 0.84 -10.15 -2.41
C GLU A 98 0.05 -11.34 -2.95
N HIS A 99 -0.87 -11.85 -2.12
CA HIS A 99 -1.79 -12.93 -2.46
C HIS A 99 -3.20 -12.38 -2.41
N TRP A 100 -3.83 -12.29 -3.57
CA TRP A 100 -5.18 -11.79 -3.74
C TRP A 100 -6.16 -12.93 -3.98
N GLU A 101 -7.33 -12.84 -3.39
CA GLU A 101 -8.43 -13.79 -3.58
C GLU A 101 -9.71 -13.01 -3.85
N TRP A 102 -10.40 -13.36 -4.94
CA TRP A 102 -11.70 -12.79 -5.29
C TRP A 102 -12.86 -13.63 -4.78
N PRO A 103 -14.06 -13.04 -4.54
CA PRO A 103 -15.25 -13.79 -4.08
C PRO A 103 -15.68 -14.91 -5.02
N THR A 104 -15.31 -14.84 -6.28
CA THR A 104 -15.59 -15.84 -7.32
C THR A 104 -14.59 -16.99 -7.35
N GLY A 105 -13.53 -16.92 -6.51
CA GLY A 105 -12.59 -18.02 -6.26
C GLY A 105 -11.28 -17.94 -7.03
N GLU A 106 -11.11 -16.95 -7.91
CA GLU A 106 -9.83 -16.70 -8.58
C GLU A 106 -8.80 -16.20 -7.57
N ARG A 107 -7.52 -16.40 -7.88
CA ARG A 107 -6.39 -16.02 -7.03
C ARG A 107 -5.25 -15.50 -7.87
N ALA A 108 -4.53 -14.51 -7.34
CA ALA A 108 -3.29 -14.02 -7.92
C ALA A 108 -2.20 -13.98 -6.87
N SER A 109 -0.95 -14.19 -7.31
CA SER A 109 0.25 -13.98 -6.51
C SER A 109 1.14 -12.99 -7.23
N LEU A 110 1.24 -11.78 -6.68
CA LEU A 110 1.83 -10.63 -7.34
C LEU A 110 3.14 -10.23 -6.62
N PRO A 111 4.29 -10.37 -7.26
CA PRO A 111 5.53 -9.79 -6.75
C PRO A 111 5.47 -8.26 -6.81
N PHE A 112 5.77 -7.62 -5.68
CA PHE A 112 5.83 -6.18 -5.52
C PHE A 112 7.20 -5.75 -5.00
N VAL A 113 7.63 -4.57 -5.43
CA VAL A 113 8.61 -3.76 -4.72
C VAL A 113 7.97 -2.40 -4.44
N SER A 114 7.83 -2.09 -3.18
CA SER A 114 7.24 -0.83 -2.72
C SER A 114 8.32 0.07 -2.15
N MET A 115 8.36 1.33 -2.58
CA MET A 115 9.23 2.36 -2.03
C MET A 115 8.40 3.43 -1.31
N GLN A 116 8.79 3.75 -0.09
CA GLN A 116 8.13 4.79 0.71
C GLN A 116 9.16 5.80 1.20
N GLU A 117 8.87 7.08 1.03
CA GLU A 117 9.62 8.19 1.64
C GLU A 117 8.76 8.85 2.70
N LEU A 118 9.37 9.16 3.84
CA LEU A 118 8.70 9.74 5.00
C LEU A 118 9.22 11.15 5.29
N ARG A 119 8.33 11.99 5.79
CA ARG A 119 8.64 13.28 6.40
C ARG A 119 7.79 13.44 7.67
N ASP A 120 8.45 13.72 8.78
CA ASP A 120 7.80 13.92 10.10
C ASP A 120 6.87 12.73 10.50
N GLY A 121 7.30 11.50 10.17
CA GLY A 121 6.58 10.29 10.51
C GLY A 121 5.36 10.00 9.65
N LYS A 122 5.22 10.68 8.50
CA LYS A 122 4.17 10.49 7.51
C LYS A 122 4.77 10.14 6.16
N ILE A 123 4.08 9.29 5.40
CA ILE A 123 4.45 8.96 4.03
C ILE A 123 4.16 10.18 3.16
N VAL A 124 5.20 10.71 2.50
CA VAL A 124 5.10 11.80 1.53
C VAL A 124 5.16 11.30 0.10
N ARG A 125 5.68 10.08 -0.09
CA ARG A 125 5.76 9.47 -1.39
C ARG A 125 5.75 7.96 -1.26
N TRP A 126 4.92 7.31 -2.11
CA TRP A 126 4.85 5.86 -2.20
C TRP A 126 4.77 5.44 -3.66
N TRP A 127 5.64 4.53 -4.09
CA TRP A 127 5.65 3.89 -5.40
C TRP A 127 5.56 2.38 -5.27
N ASP A 128 4.67 1.78 -6.05
CA ASP A 128 4.54 0.34 -6.19
C ASP A 128 4.98 -0.11 -7.58
N TYR A 129 5.95 -1.02 -7.62
CA TYR A 129 6.48 -1.65 -8.81
C TYR A 129 6.03 -3.10 -8.86
N TRP A 130 5.22 -3.45 -9.85
CA TRP A 130 4.68 -4.79 -10.02
C TRP A 130 4.36 -5.08 -11.49
N ASP A 131 4.01 -6.35 -11.82
CA ASP A 131 3.71 -6.73 -13.19
C ASP A 131 2.20 -6.76 -13.46
N LEU A 132 1.75 -5.78 -14.23
CA LEU A 132 0.36 -5.65 -14.65
C LEU A 132 -0.12 -6.87 -15.45
N ALA A 133 0.74 -7.47 -16.28
CA ALA A 133 0.36 -8.61 -17.10
C ALA A 133 0.00 -9.83 -16.25
N THR A 134 0.73 -10.06 -15.16
CA THR A 134 0.40 -11.12 -14.19
C THR A 134 -0.98 -10.89 -13.59
N LEU A 135 -1.28 -9.68 -13.12
CA LEU A 135 -2.59 -9.37 -12.55
C LEU A 135 -3.72 -9.56 -13.59
N MET A 136 -3.54 -9.01 -14.78
CA MET A 136 -4.58 -9.08 -15.84
C MET A 136 -4.85 -10.50 -16.33
N ASN A 137 -3.89 -11.40 -16.23
CA ASN A 137 -4.07 -12.82 -16.60
C ASN A 137 -4.82 -13.62 -15.51
N GLU A 138 -4.69 -13.23 -14.25
CA GLU A 138 -5.24 -13.97 -13.10
C GLU A 138 -6.58 -13.38 -12.60
N ALA A 139 -6.80 -12.08 -12.80
CA ALA A 139 -7.99 -11.38 -12.30
C ALA A 139 -9.26 -11.79 -13.08
N PRO A 140 -10.41 -11.94 -12.39
CA PRO A 140 -11.67 -12.19 -13.05
C PRO A 140 -12.14 -10.99 -13.89
N ALA A 141 -12.78 -11.26 -15.02
CA ALA A 141 -13.22 -10.22 -15.96
C ALA A 141 -14.11 -9.15 -15.30
N TRP A 142 -14.99 -9.53 -14.39
CA TRP A 142 -15.87 -8.59 -13.69
C TRP A 142 -15.09 -7.58 -12.83
N TRP A 143 -13.94 -7.99 -12.25
CA TRP A 143 -13.08 -7.10 -11.47
C TRP A 143 -12.32 -6.14 -12.38
N VAL A 144 -11.85 -6.61 -13.53
CA VAL A 144 -11.23 -5.75 -14.56
C VAL A 144 -12.22 -4.69 -15.03
N ASP A 145 -13.46 -5.07 -15.34
CA ASP A 145 -14.52 -4.15 -15.73
C ASP A 145 -14.83 -3.13 -14.60
N HIS A 146 -14.82 -3.57 -13.33
CA HIS A 146 -14.98 -2.70 -12.18
C HIS A 146 -13.85 -1.65 -12.11
N ILE A 147 -12.59 -2.07 -12.20
CA ILE A 147 -11.44 -1.16 -12.17
C ILE A 147 -11.54 -0.12 -13.29
N MET A 148 -11.82 -0.55 -14.53
CA MET A 148 -11.94 0.36 -15.67
C MET A 148 -13.07 1.37 -15.50
N SER A 149 -14.20 0.96 -14.94
CA SER A 149 -15.34 1.85 -14.71
C SER A 149 -15.12 2.84 -13.57
N GLU A 150 -14.47 2.41 -12.47
CA GLU A 150 -14.18 3.28 -11.32
C GLU A 150 -13.00 4.22 -11.61
N ALA A 151 -12.00 3.79 -12.37
CA ALA A 151 -10.92 4.66 -12.84
C ALA A 151 -11.48 5.90 -13.56
N ALA A 152 -12.47 5.70 -14.45
CA ALA A 152 -13.14 6.80 -15.14
C ALA A 152 -13.92 7.74 -14.19
N ARG A 153 -14.45 7.22 -13.07
CA ARG A 153 -15.21 8.01 -12.08
C ARG A 153 -14.33 8.84 -11.17
N VAL A 154 -13.15 8.31 -10.78
CA VAL A 154 -12.24 8.98 -9.84
C VAL A 154 -11.37 10.02 -10.55
N GLY A 155 -11.58 10.26 -11.86
CA GLY A 155 -10.85 11.24 -12.64
C GLY A 155 -9.46 10.77 -13.08
N LEU A 156 -9.20 9.47 -12.99
CA LEU A 156 -8.10 8.83 -13.67
C LEU A 156 -8.39 8.95 -15.17
N ARG A 157 -7.66 9.81 -15.87
CA ARG A 157 -7.90 10.13 -17.28
C ARG A 157 -7.80 8.87 -18.13
N GLU A 158 -8.74 8.73 -19.07
CA GLU A 158 -8.61 7.76 -20.15
C GLU A 158 -7.28 7.95 -20.90
N PRO A 159 -6.69 6.86 -21.43
CA PRO A 159 -5.46 6.91 -22.21
C PRO A 159 -5.58 7.77 -23.46
#